data_969c1ca238b322bcf630024a6a31ffbb
#
_entry.id   969c1ca238b322bcf630024a6a31ffbb
#
_cell.length_a   1.000
_cell.length_b   1.000
_cell.length_c   1.000
_cell.angle_alpha   90.00
_cell.angle_beta   90.00
_cell.angle_gamma   90.00
#
_symmetry.space_group_name_H-M   'P 1'
#
loop_
_entity.id
_entity.type
_entity.pdbx_description
1 polymer ?
#
loop_
_entity_poly.entity_id
_entity_poly.type
_entity_poly.pdbx_seq_one_letter_code
_entity_poly.pdbx_strand_id
1 'polypeptide(L)'
;MKLDEYNEKRDFNKTLEPSGVKKDEDSDKLIFLVQKHNASHLHYDFRLEWEGVLLSFAIPKGPSYNTKDKRLAVEVEPHPYDYKDFEGTIPKGEYGGGTVMLWDEGFWYPQEEYDFNKGLEDGTIKIILEGKRLKGKWALVRMKSKDLSLIHI
;
A
#
# COMPACT_ATOMS: atom_id res chain seq x y z
N MET A 1 -8.07 8.08 -9.39
CA MET A 1 -7.92 7.67 -7.98
C MET A 1 -8.19 8.85 -7.08
N LYS A 2 -9.00 8.65 -6.11
CA LYS A 2 -9.50 9.72 -5.28
C LYS A 2 -8.97 9.64 -3.86
N LEU A 3 -8.65 10.80 -3.29
CA LEU A 3 -8.16 10.91 -1.93
C LEU A 3 -9.25 11.41 -0.96
N ASP A 4 -10.50 11.43 -1.40
CA ASP A 4 -11.61 11.94 -0.59
C ASP A 4 -11.79 11.14 0.70
N GLU A 5 -11.78 9.83 0.61
CA GLU A 5 -11.94 8.98 1.79
C GLU A 5 -10.77 9.16 2.76
N TYR A 6 -9.54 9.27 2.24
CA TYR A 6 -8.37 9.55 3.05
C TYR A 6 -8.53 10.84 3.82
N ASN A 7 -8.95 11.93 3.15
CA ASN A 7 -9.12 13.24 3.76
C ASN A 7 -10.28 13.27 4.76
N GLU A 8 -11.37 12.57 4.46
CA GLU A 8 -12.54 12.52 5.35
C GLU A 8 -12.27 11.86 6.69
N LYS A 9 -11.37 10.87 6.70
CA LYS A 9 -11.05 10.11 7.90
C LYS A 9 -10.07 10.82 8.84
N ARG A 10 -9.54 11.97 8.45
CA ARG A 10 -8.43 12.61 9.19
C ARG A 10 -8.71 14.05 9.55
N ASP A 11 -8.16 14.46 10.70
CA ASP A 11 -8.11 15.85 11.13
C ASP A 11 -6.63 16.28 11.11
N PHE A 12 -6.26 17.04 10.09
CA PHE A 12 -4.86 17.45 9.89
C PHE A 12 -4.36 18.47 10.90
N ASN A 13 -5.23 18.95 11.77
CA ASN A 13 -4.82 19.74 12.93
C ASN A 13 -4.34 18.85 14.09
N LYS A 14 -4.67 17.56 14.04
CA LYS A 14 -4.37 16.60 15.12
C LYS A 14 -3.37 15.53 14.73
N THR A 15 -3.16 15.28 13.46
CA THR A 15 -2.21 14.29 12.98
C THR A 15 -1.11 14.96 12.17
N LEU A 16 0.10 14.37 12.19
CA LEU A 16 1.23 14.82 11.37
C LEU A 16 1.24 14.17 9.98
N GLU A 17 0.28 13.32 9.70
CA GLU A 17 0.14 12.73 8.36
C GLU A 17 -0.05 13.84 7.33
N PRO A 18 0.47 13.66 6.09
CA PRO A 18 0.30 14.67 5.05
C PRO A 18 -1.16 14.76 4.59
N SER A 19 -1.58 15.95 4.16
CA SER A 19 -2.90 16.13 3.56
C SER A 19 -2.97 15.38 2.23
N GLY A 20 -4.21 15.00 1.84
CA GLY A 20 -4.42 14.23 0.63
C GLY A 20 -4.37 15.09 -0.62
N VAL A 21 -3.17 15.21 -1.19
CA VAL A 21 -2.94 15.91 -2.44
C VAL A 21 -2.30 14.92 -3.41
N LYS A 22 -2.83 14.90 -4.63
CA LYS A 22 -2.34 14.03 -5.68
C LYS A 22 -0.97 14.53 -6.18
N LYS A 23 -0.09 13.59 -6.54
CA LYS A 23 1.21 13.90 -7.10
C LYS A 23 1.05 14.62 -8.43
N ASP A 24 1.76 15.75 -8.58
CA ASP A 24 1.70 16.58 -9.80
C ASP A 24 2.67 16.15 -10.89
N GLU A 25 3.75 15.49 -10.55
CA GLU A 25 4.80 15.13 -11.49
C GLU A 25 4.71 13.71 -11.98
N ASP A 26 4.88 13.52 -13.28
CA ASP A 26 5.04 12.19 -13.86
C ASP A 26 6.49 11.77 -13.72
N SER A 27 6.71 10.60 -13.17
CA SER A 27 8.01 9.95 -13.12
C SER A 27 7.93 8.65 -13.90
N ASP A 28 9.01 8.32 -14.61
CA ASP A 28 9.07 7.04 -15.33
C ASP A 28 9.11 5.85 -14.37
N LYS A 29 9.45 6.10 -13.11
CA LYS A 29 9.57 5.03 -12.11
C LYS A 29 8.48 5.15 -11.08
N LEU A 30 7.77 4.04 -10.89
CA LEU A 30 6.75 3.91 -9.86
C LEU A 30 7.39 3.42 -8.57
N ILE A 31 7.00 3.99 -7.45
CA ILE A 31 7.52 3.58 -6.15
C ILE A 31 6.56 2.63 -5.45
N PHE A 32 7.12 1.79 -4.60
CA PHE A 32 6.33 1.07 -3.60
C PHE A 32 6.97 1.23 -2.23
N LEU A 33 6.20 0.98 -1.20
CA LEU A 33 6.71 0.97 0.16
C LEU A 33 5.85 0.08 1.03
N VAL A 34 6.43 -0.32 2.16
CA VAL A 34 5.71 -1.02 3.21
C VAL A 34 5.97 -0.28 4.52
N GLN A 35 4.90 0.10 5.19
CA GLN A 35 4.98 0.71 6.51
C GLN A 35 4.50 -0.29 7.55
N LYS A 36 5.32 -0.51 8.57
CA LYS A 36 4.93 -1.32 9.72
C LYS A 36 4.14 -0.42 10.66
N HIS A 37 2.90 -0.78 10.90
CA HIS A 37 1.98 0.06 11.65
C HIS A 37 1.54 -0.65 12.93
N ASN A 38 2.03 -0.15 14.05
CA ASN A 38 1.67 -0.68 15.36
C ASN A 38 0.42 0.06 15.87
N ALA A 39 -0.72 -0.27 15.27
CA ALA A 39 -2.03 0.24 15.67
C ALA A 39 -2.61 -0.65 16.77
N SER A 40 -3.94 -0.66 16.94
CA SER A 40 -4.60 -1.60 17.87
C SER A 40 -4.22 -3.04 17.54
N HIS A 41 -4.06 -3.34 16.25
CA HIS A 41 -3.47 -4.58 15.77
C HIS A 41 -2.29 -4.26 14.88
N LEU A 42 -1.14 -4.88 15.15
CA LEU A 42 0.03 -4.71 14.30
C LEU A 42 -0.27 -5.23 12.91
N HIS A 43 0.04 -4.43 11.91
CA HIS A 43 -0.09 -4.83 10.51
C HIS A 43 0.97 -4.11 9.67
N TYR A 44 1.05 -4.52 8.41
CA TYR A 44 1.96 -3.94 7.45
C TYR A 44 1.13 -3.35 6.32
N ASP A 45 1.31 -2.06 6.07
CA ASP A 45 0.61 -1.36 4.99
C ASP A 45 1.49 -1.37 3.74
N PHE A 46 1.03 -2.10 2.71
CA PHE A 46 1.70 -2.20 1.43
C PHE A 46 1.09 -1.19 0.46
N ARG A 47 1.94 -0.36 -0.14
CA ARG A 47 1.48 0.74 -0.99
C ARG A 47 2.18 0.71 -2.34
N LEU A 48 1.40 0.89 -3.40
CA LEU A 48 1.88 0.95 -4.79
C LEU A 48 1.48 2.29 -5.40
N GLU A 49 2.45 3.03 -5.89
CA GLU A 49 2.17 4.26 -6.64
C GLU A 49 1.46 3.93 -7.95
N TRP A 50 0.33 4.57 -8.19
CA TRP A 50 -0.42 4.42 -9.44
C TRP A 50 -1.29 5.66 -9.65
N GLU A 51 -1.19 6.27 -10.83
CA GLU A 51 -2.00 7.43 -11.21
C GLU A 51 -1.97 8.57 -10.17
N GLY A 52 -0.79 8.82 -9.60
CA GLY A 52 -0.55 9.95 -8.71
C GLY A 52 -0.91 9.74 -7.25
N VAL A 53 -1.35 8.54 -6.88
CA VAL A 53 -1.67 8.20 -5.49
C VAL A 53 -0.99 6.89 -5.11
N LEU A 54 -1.11 6.49 -3.86
CA LEU A 54 -0.62 5.21 -3.36
C LEU A 54 -1.80 4.27 -3.12
N LEU A 55 -1.95 3.28 -3.98
CA LEU A 55 -2.89 2.18 -3.72
C LEU A 55 -2.43 1.46 -2.47
N SER A 56 -3.34 1.16 -1.56
CA SER A 56 -2.95 0.73 -0.22
C SER A 56 -3.66 -0.54 0.22
N PHE A 57 -2.89 -1.44 0.83
CA PHE A 57 -3.37 -2.74 1.30
C PHE A 57 -2.80 -3.02 2.68
N ALA A 58 -3.67 -3.33 3.64
CA ALA A 58 -3.24 -3.71 4.98
C ALA A 58 -3.01 -5.22 5.04
N ILE A 59 -1.82 -5.64 5.41
CA ILE A 59 -1.44 -7.05 5.50
C ILE A 59 -1.20 -7.38 6.98
N PRO A 60 -2.16 -8.03 7.67
CA PRO A 60 -2.03 -8.27 9.11
C PRO A 60 -0.77 -9.03 9.51
N LYS A 61 -0.36 -10.00 8.72
CA LYS A 61 0.81 -10.83 9.02
C LYS A 61 2.06 -10.41 8.25
N GLY A 62 1.94 -9.38 7.42
CA GLY A 62 3.03 -8.95 6.56
C GLY A 62 3.26 -9.86 5.37
N PRO A 63 4.05 -9.40 4.38
CA PRO A 63 4.37 -10.21 3.21
C PRO A 63 5.31 -11.37 3.57
N SER A 64 5.23 -12.47 2.82
CA SER A 64 6.05 -13.66 3.04
C SER A 64 6.77 -14.08 1.76
N TYR A 65 8.03 -14.51 1.89
CA TYR A 65 8.79 -15.08 0.78
C TYR A 65 8.49 -16.55 0.54
N ASN A 66 7.77 -17.19 1.47
CA ASN A 66 7.40 -18.59 1.29
C ASN A 66 6.20 -18.65 0.33
N THR A 67 6.41 -19.23 -0.86
CA THR A 67 5.37 -19.30 -1.90
C THR A 67 4.17 -20.16 -1.48
N LYS A 68 4.30 -20.93 -0.43
CA LYS A 68 3.19 -21.71 0.14
C LYS A 68 2.30 -20.86 1.05
N ASP A 69 2.83 -19.73 1.54
CA ASP A 69 2.06 -18.83 2.39
C ASP A 69 1.19 -17.93 1.53
N LYS A 70 -0.07 -17.85 1.89
CA LYS A 70 -1.00 -16.87 1.32
C LYS A 70 -1.29 -15.87 2.41
N ARG A 71 -0.93 -14.61 2.15
CA ARG A 71 -1.14 -13.54 3.12
C ARG A 71 -2.35 -12.73 2.73
N LEU A 72 -3.24 -12.53 3.68
CA LEU A 72 -4.37 -11.66 3.46
C LEU A 72 -3.88 -10.22 3.31
N ALA A 73 -4.36 -9.54 2.27
CA ALA A 73 -4.14 -8.13 2.06
C ALA A 73 -5.52 -7.47 1.88
N VAL A 74 -5.86 -6.59 2.79
CA VAL A 74 -7.15 -5.92 2.78
C VAL A 74 -6.99 -4.57 2.09
N GLU A 75 -7.72 -4.36 1.01
CA GLU A 75 -7.68 -3.08 0.31
C GLU A 75 -8.28 -1.98 1.18
N VAL A 76 -7.55 -0.88 1.32
CA VAL A 76 -8.00 0.30 2.04
C VAL A 76 -7.95 1.51 1.12
N GLU A 77 -8.38 2.68 1.60
CA GLU A 77 -8.38 3.88 0.78
C GLU A 77 -7.00 4.22 0.24
N PRO A 78 -6.89 4.75 -0.99
CA PRO A 78 -5.63 5.25 -1.50
C PRO A 78 -5.08 6.37 -0.60
N HIS A 79 -3.77 6.43 -0.51
CA HIS A 79 -3.06 7.45 0.28
C HIS A 79 -2.34 8.42 -0.65
N PRO A 80 -2.05 9.65 -0.19
CA PRO A 80 -1.30 10.59 -1.01
C PRO A 80 0.14 10.15 -1.20
N TYR A 81 0.75 10.56 -2.32
CA TYR A 81 2.13 10.21 -2.63
C TYR A 81 3.08 10.60 -1.50
N ASP A 82 2.85 11.74 -0.87
CA ASP A 82 3.71 12.23 0.20
C ASP A 82 3.70 11.35 1.46
N TYR A 83 2.74 10.44 1.58
CA TYR A 83 2.72 9.47 2.68
C TYR A 83 3.90 8.49 2.61
N LYS A 84 4.60 8.43 1.48
CA LYS A 84 5.73 7.53 1.27
C LYS A 84 6.84 7.67 2.31
N ASP A 85 7.02 8.88 2.84
CA ASP A 85 8.07 9.17 3.82
C ASP A 85 7.54 9.24 5.25
N PHE A 86 6.24 9.02 5.44
CA PHE A 86 5.67 9.20 6.76
C PHE A 86 6.16 8.15 7.74
N GLU A 87 6.78 8.63 8.80
CA GLU A 87 7.11 7.87 10.00
C GLU A 87 6.73 8.72 11.20
N GLY A 88 6.16 8.11 12.21
CA GLY A 88 5.77 8.86 13.39
C GLY A 88 4.64 8.20 14.14
N THR A 89 4.11 8.91 15.11
CA THR A 89 3.02 8.43 15.95
C THR A 89 1.74 9.17 15.60
N ILE A 90 0.72 8.41 15.21
CA ILE A 90 -0.63 8.96 15.02
C ILE A 90 -1.29 8.96 16.39
N PRO A 91 -1.82 10.11 16.86
CA PRO A 91 -2.40 10.20 18.19
C PRO A 91 -3.50 9.18 18.44
N LYS A 92 -3.57 8.70 19.67
CA LYS A 92 -4.63 7.82 20.12
C LYS A 92 -5.98 8.54 19.96
N GLY A 93 -6.95 7.84 19.41
CA GLY A 93 -8.25 8.41 19.14
C GLY A 93 -8.43 8.94 17.73
N GLU A 94 -7.33 9.17 17.00
CA GLU A 94 -7.40 9.51 15.58
C GLU A 94 -7.44 8.23 14.74
N TYR A 95 -7.95 8.33 13.52
CA TYR A 95 -8.01 7.19 12.61
C TYR A 95 -6.60 6.62 12.38
N GLY A 96 -6.45 5.33 12.60
CA GLY A 96 -5.15 4.67 12.45
C GLY A 96 -4.16 4.95 13.56
N GLY A 97 -4.63 5.37 14.75
CA GLY A 97 -3.75 5.68 15.88
C GLY A 97 -2.70 4.62 16.15
N GLY A 98 -1.45 5.05 16.40
CA GLY A 98 -0.32 4.18 16.65
C GLY A 98 0.94 4.63 15.95
N THR A 99 1.99 3.84 16.06
CA THR A 99 3.31 4.18 15.50
C THR A 99 3.48 3.57 14.11
N VAL A 100 3.94 4.39 13.18
CA VAL A 100 4.20 4.00 11.80
C VAL A 100 5.69 4.10 11.52
N MET A 101 6.29 3.02 11.01
CA MET A 101 7.71 3.00 10.60
C MET A 101 7.83 2.47 9.18
N LEU A 102 8.75 3.03 8.43
CA LEU A 102 9.06 2.55 7.10
C LEU A 102 9.83 1.22 7.22
N TRP A 103 9.26 0.14 6.67
CA TRP A 103 9.82 -1.20 6.74
C TRP A 103 10.54 -1.60 5.46
N ASP A 104 10.01 -1.19 4.30
CA ASP A 104 10.65 -1.39 3.00
C ASP A 104 10.24 -0.30 2.02
N GLU A 105 11.10 -0.05 1.04
CA GLU A 105 10.82 0.90 -0.04
C GLU A 105 11.64 0.56 -1.26
N GLY A 106 11.16 0.97 -2.41
CA GLY A 106 11.84 0.76 -3.67
C GLY A 106 10.95 1.11 -4.85
N PHE A 107 11.18 0.42 -5.95
CA PHE A 107 10.42 0.62 -7.18
C PHE A 107 9.61 -0.62 -7.49
N TRP A 108 8.56 -0.45 -8.30
CA TRP A 108 7.78 -1.56 -8.76
C TRP A 108 7.42 -1.40 -10.23
N TYR A 109 7.12 -2.51 -10.88
CA TYR A 109 6.73 -2.54 -12.29
C TYR A 109 5.56 -3.52 -12.46
N PRO A 110 4.58 -3.19 -13.33
CA PRO A 110 3.65 -4.23 -13.77
C PRO A 110 4.44 -5.32 -14.47
N GLN A 111 4.03 -6.57 -14.34
CA GLN A 111 4.67 -7.64 -15.08
C GLN A 111 4.47 -7.44 -16.58
N GLU A 112 5.47 -7.82 -17.37
CA GLU A 112 5.42 -7.68 -18.82
C GLU A 112 4.18 -8.36 -19.43
N GLU A 113 3.64 -7.76 -20.48
CA GLU A 113 2.45 -8.26 -21.18
C GLU A 113 1.20 -8.30 -20.30
N TYR A 114 1.22 -7.58 -19.18
CA TYR A 114 0.10 -7.56 -18.25
C TYR A 114 -0.47 -6.16 -18.12
N ASP A 115 -1.75 -6.01 -18.44
CA ASP A 115 -2.45 -4.74 -18.31
C ASP A 115 -2.87 -4.52 -16.86
N PHE A 116 -2.17 -3.64 -16.17
CA PHE A 116 -2.40 -3.38 -14.75
C PHE A 116 -3.82 -2.83 -14.48
N ASN A 117 -4.30 -1.92 -15.32
CA ASN A 117 -5.65 -1.37 -15.17
C ASN A 117 -6.72 -2.45 -15.31
N LYS A 118 -6.55 -3.34 -16.28
CA LYS A 118 -7.44 -4.47 -16.44
C LYS A 118 -7.36 -5.40 -15.25
N GLY A 119 -6.17 -5.60 -14.72
CA GLY A 119 -5.96 -6.39 -13.51
C GLY A 119 -6.70 -5.83 -12.30
N LEU A 120 -6.69 -4.51 -12.14
CA LEU A 120 -7.45 -3.87 -11.07
C LEU A 120 -8.95 -4.15 -11.20
N GLU A 121 -9.47 -4.11 -12.42
CA GLU A 121 -10.87 -4.43 -12.67
C GLU A 121 -11.20 -5.91 -12.44
N ASP A 122 -10.34 -6.79 -12.94
CA ASP A 122 -10.55 -8.24 -12.89
C ASP A 122 -10.23 -8.84 -11.52
N GLY A 123 -9.52 -8.11 -10.66
CA GLY A 123 -9.19 -8.56 -9.32
C GLY A 123 -7.89 -9.36 -9.22
N THR A 124 -7.02 -9.28 -10.21
CA THR A 124 -5.70 -9.90 -10.15
C THR A 124 -4.66 -8.93 -10.67
N ILE A 125 -3.73 -8.55 -9.81
CA ILE A 125 -2.61 -7.70 -10.22
C ILE A 125 -1.30 -8.45 -10.05
N LYS A 126 -0.44 -8.35 -11.07
CA LYS A 126 0.86 -9.02 -11.10
C LYS A 126 1.94 -7.97 -11.21
N ILE A 127 2.85 -7.99 -10.26
CA ILE A 127 3.84 -6.94 -10.08
C ILE A 127 5.24 -7.51 -9.88
N ILE A 128 6.23 -6.66 -10.14
CA ILE A 128 7.63 -6.96 -9.83
C ILE A 128 8.08 -5.90 -8.82
N LEU A 129 8.65 -6.34 -7.72
CA LEU A 129 9.15 -5.45 -6.67
C LEU A 129 10.67 -5.39 -6.70
N GLU A 130 11.22 -4.19 -6.50
CA GLU A 130 12.66 -3.95 -6.35
C GLU A 130 12.88 -3.11 -5.09
N GLY A 131 12.64 -3.71 -3.95
CA GLY A 131 12.86 -3.10 -2.64
C GLY A 131 14.16 -3.52 -2.01
N LYS A 132 14.38 -3.07 -0.79
CA LYS A 132 15.52 -3.50 0.01
C LYS A 132 15.28 -4.89 0.59
N ARG A 133 14.04 -5.18 0.95
CA ARG A 133 13.60 -6.47 1.50
C ARG A 133 12.81 -7.29 0.49
N LEU A 134 11.80 -6.68 -0.14
CA LEU A 134 10.91 -7.36 -1.06
C LEU A 134 11.41 -7.24 -2.49
N LYS A 135 11.59 -8.38 -3.15
CA LYS A 135 12.10 -8.44 -4.52
C LYS A 135 11.38 -9.51 -5.30
N GLY A 136 11.39 -9.37 -6.62
CA GLY A 136 10.86 -10.38 -7.52
C GLY A 136 9.38 -10.23 -7.83
N LYS A 137 8.78 -11.32 -8.29
CA LYS A 137 7.40 -11.33 -8.81
C LYS A 137 6.41 -11.63 -7.70
N TRP A 138 5.37 -10.83 -7.65
CA TRP A 138 4.29 -10.94 -6.65
C TRP A 138 2.95 -10.80 -7.32
N ALA A 139 1.92 -11.37 -6.72
CA ALA A 139 0.57 -11.22 -7.22
C ALA A 139 -0.40 -10.98 -6.07
N LEU A 140 -1.38 -10.11 -6.32
CA LEU A 140 -2.53 -9.93 -5.42
C LEU A 140 -3.76 -10.44 -6.16
N VAL A 141 -4.48 -11.33 -5.53
CA VAL A 141 -5.67 -11.97 -6.12
C VAL A 141 -6.88 -11.68 -5.25
N ARG A 142 -7.91 -11.08 -5.86
CA ARG A 142 -9.15 -10.77 -5.13
C ARG A 142 -9.89 -12.06 -4.82
N MET A 143 -10.32 -12.17 -3.57
CA MET A 143 -11.13 -13.29 -3.13
C MET A 143 -12.62 -12.92 -3.19
N LYS A 144 -13.49 -13.93 -3.03
CA LYS A 144 -14.94 -13.75 -3.06
C LYS A 144 -15.46 -12.77 -2.00
N SER A 145 -14.73 -12.62 -0.91
CA SER A 145 -15.09 -11.72 0.20
C SER A 145 -14.69 -10.28 -0.04
N LYS A 146 -14.19 -9.93 -1.23
CA LYS A 146 -13.66 -8.62 -1.61
C LYS A 146 -12.29 -8.28 -1.02
N ASP A 147 -11.74 -9.13 -0.19
CA ASP A 147 -10.38 -8.97 0.29
C ASP A 147 -9.39 -9.48 -0.76
N LEU A 148 -8.18 -8.97 -0.73
CA LEU A 148 -7.11 -9.41 -1.62
C LEU A 148 -6.13 -10.29 -0.86
N SER A 149 -5.58 -11.29 -1.53
CA SER A 149 -4.47 -12.10 -1.00
C SER A 149 -3.19 -11.75 -1.72
N LEU A 150 -2.12 -11.52 -0.96
CA LEU A 150 -0.79 -11.31 -1.52
C LEU A 150 -0.07 -12.65 -1.59
N ILE A 151 0.39 -13.01 -2.79
CA ILE A 151 1.08 -14.27 -3.03
C ILE A 151 2.41 -13.96 -3.71
N HIS A 152 3.49 -14.52 -3.16
CA HIS A 152 4.79 -14.46 -3.81
C HIS A 152 4.87 -15.55 -4.88
N ILE A 153 5.24 -15.16 -6.08
CA ILE A 153 5.35 -16.08 -7.21
C ILE A 153 6.82 -16.31 -7.54
#